data_7039515f2b47803f9decf610be9ca485
#
_entry.id   7039515f2b47803f9decf610be9ca485
#
_cell.length_a   1.000
_cell.length_b   1.000
_cell.length_c   1.000
_cell.angle_alpha   90.00
_cell.angle_beta   90.00
_cell.angle_gamma   90.00
#
_symmetry.space_group_name_H-M   'P 1'
#
loop_
_entity.id
_entity.type
_entity.pdbx_description
1 polymer ?
#
loop_
_entity_poly.entity_id
_entity_poly.type
_entity_poly.pdbx_seq_one_letter_code
_entity_poly.pdbx_strand_id
1 'polypeptide(L)'
;MRSVAAFSPVFRLLAALLIAVLVTGCGLLTDSKDETAGWSANKLYDEARTAQSDGAWDKAAKYYEKLEARYPYGRYAQQAQLELGYVYWKAGEAGSAIAAADRFIKLHPNHPAVDYAYYLKGLVNFNEDLGWAGYISTQDPTERDPKAARASFDAFRELATRFPDSKYTPDAIQR
;
A
#
# COMPACT_ATOMS: atom_id res chain seq x y z
N MET A 1 17.05 51.53 23.70
CA MET A 1 16.92 51.94 22.29
C MET A 1 17.64 50.91 21.45
N ARG A 2 16.89 50.02 20.78
CA ARG A 2 17.46 48.95 19.94
C ARG A 2 17.62 49.52 18.53
N SER A 3 18.87 49.64 18.05
CA SER A 3 19.20 49.98 16.68
C SER A 3 18.77 48.89 15.75
N VAL A 4 17.77 49.11 14.93
CA VAL A 4 17.40 48.26 13.80
C VAL A 4 18.47 48.43 12.77
N ALA A 5 19.32 47.38 12.61
CA ALA A 5 20.36 47.35 11.60
C ALA A 5 19.70 47.56 10.23
N ALA A 6 20.07 48.64 9.54
CA ALA A 6 19.58 48.95 8.19
C ALA A 6 20.22 48.01 7.20
N PHE A 7 19.55 46.87 6.88
CA PHE A 7 19.95 46.00 5.81
C PHE A 7 20.03 46.78 4.50
N SER A 8 21.13 46.55 3.73
CA SER A 8 21.39 47.21 2.45
C SER A 8 20.18 47.05 1.50
N PRO A 9 19.89 48.06 0.64
CA PRO A 9 18.75 47.95 -0.29
C PRO A 9 18.82 46.74 -1.20
N VAL A 10 20.04 46.25 -1.50
CA VAL A 10 20.28 45.01 -2.26
C VAL A 10 19.78 43.81 -1.53
N PHE A 11 19.96 43.70 -0.22
CA PHE A 11 19.47 42.57 0.58
C PHE A 11 17.93 42.55 0.64
N ARG A 12 17.31 43.73 0.70
CA ARG A 12 15.82 43.83 0.66
C ARG A 12 15.25 43.40 -0.68
N LEU A 13 15.91 43.75 -1.79
CA LEU A 13 15.51 43.34 -3.12
C LEU A 13 15.69 41.84 -3.33
N LEU A 14 16.76 41.23 -2.84
CA LEU A 14 16.98 39.80 -2.90
C LEU A 14 15.97 39.02 -2.05
N ALA A 15 15.65 39.52 -0.86
CA ALA A 15 14.63 38.91 0.00
C ALA A 15 13.23 39.00 -0.62
N ALA A 16 12.88 40.14 -1.22
CA ALA A 16 11.60 40.30 -1.93
C ALA A 16 11.50 39.40 -3.16
N LEU A 17 12.59 39.24 -3.93
CA LEU A 17 12.67 38.32 -5.07
C LEU A 17 12.52 36.85 -4.62
N LEU A 18 13.16 36.46 -3.53
CA LEU A 18 13.07 35.11 -2.97
C LEU A 18 11.64 34.79 -2.50
N ILE A 19 10.98 35.75 -1.84
CA ILE A 19 9.57 35.62 -1.39
C ILE A 19 8.63 35.52 -2.61
N ALA A 20 8.86 36.30 -3.66
CA ALA A 20 8.06 36.25 -4.88
C ALA A 20 8.17 34.87 -5.58
N VAL A 21 9.37 34.26 -5.62
CA VAL A 21 9.60 32.91 -6.16
C VAL A 21 8.91 31.84 -5.32
N LEU A 22 8.88 31.98 -3.99
CA LEU A 22 8.22 31.03 -3.09
C LEU A 22 6.69 31.09 -3.18
N VAL A 23 6.10 32.26 -3.46
CA VAL A 23 4.65 32.44 -3.57
C VAL A 23 4.11 31.93 -4.91
N THR A 24 4.90 31.93 -5.98
CA THR A 24 4.49 31.40 -7.29
C THR A 24 4.55 29.86 -7.39
N GLY A 25 5.19 29.18 -6.42
CA GLY A 25 5.35 27.71 -6.41
C GLY A 25 4.06 26.90 -6.16
N CYS A 26 2.99 27.50 -5.63
CA CYS A 26 1.75 26.78 -5.31
C CYS A 26 0.73 26.70 -6.47
N GLY A 27 1.01 27.28 -7.64
CA GLY A 27 0.06 27.35 -8.76
C GLY A 27 0.25 26.30 -9.86
N LEU A 28 1.28 25.43 -9.77
CA LEU A 28 1.60 24.44 -10.81
C LEU A 28 1.16 23.00 -10.48
N LEU A 29 0.31 22.82 -9.46
CA LEU A 29 -0.44 21.58 -9.34
C LEU A 29 -1.54 21.64 -10.41
N THR A 30 -1.22 21.17 -11.60
CA THR A 30 -2.20 20.88 -12.64
C THR A 30 -3.26 19.99 -12.02
N ASP A 31 -4.47 20.51 -11.94
CA ASP A 31 -5.69 19.77 -11.63
C ASP A 31 -5.81 18.67 -12.68
N SER A 32 -5.18 17.51 -12.42
CA SER A 32 -5.24 16.37 -13.32
C SER A 32 -6.69 15.90 -13.29
N LYS A 33 -7.42 16.26 -14.33
CA LYS A 33 -8.81 15.86 -14.50
C LYS A 33 -8.90 14.37 -14.23
N ASP A 34 -9.61 13.99 -13.17
CA ASP A 34 -9.73 12.59 -12.80
C ASP A 34 -10.46 11.82 -13.91
N GLU A 35 -9.69 11.12 -14.73
CA GLU A 35 -10.20 10.33 -15.86
C GLU A 35 -11.25 9.31 -15.46
N THR A 36 -11.26 8.93 -14.18
CA THR A 36 -12.21 7.97 -13.62
C THR A 36 -13.47 8.64 -13.06
N ALA A 37 -13.63 9.98 -13.24
CA ALA A 37 -14.83 10.68 -12.82
C ALA A 37 -16.06 10.08 -13.51
N GLY A 38 -17.05 9.66 -12.73
CA GLY A 38 -18.26 9.03 -13.26
C GLY A 38 -18.16 7.53 -13.59
N TRP A 39 -17.04 6.88 -13.35
CA TRP A 39 -16.96 5.43 -13.49
C TRP A 39 -17.77 4.73 -12.39
N SER A 40 -18.52 3.70 -12.76
CA SER A 40 -19.23 2.84 -11.83
C SER A 40 -18.27 1.95 -11.04
N ALA A 41 -18.74 1.39 -9.92
CA ALA A 41 -17.96 0.44 -9.13
C ALA A 41 -17.48 -0.77 -9.95
N ASN A 42 -18.34 -1.30 -10.82
CA ASN A 42 -17.97 -2.38 -11.74
C ASN A 42 -16.83 -1.97 -12.66
N LYS A 43 -16.95 -0.80 -13.31
CA LYS A 43 -15.93 -0.33 -14.24
C LYS A 43 -14.58 -0.10 -13.53
N LEU A 44 -14.58 0.53 -12.35
CA LEU A 44 -13.35 0.69 -11.55
C LEU A 44 -12.71 -0.65 -11.20
N TYR A 45 -13.54 -1.62 -10.83
CA TYR A 45 -13.07 -2.97 -10.50
C TYR A 45 -12.46 -3.67 -11.72
N ASP A 46 -13.15 -3.64 -12.86
CA ASP A 46 -12.68 -4.31 -14.08
C ASP A 46 -11.37 -3.68 -14.62
N GLU A 47 -11.26 -2.36 -14.59
CA GLU A 47 -10.01 -1.66 -14.98
C GLU A 47 -8.86 -1.93 -14.00
N ALA A 48 -9.15 -2.02 -12.68
CA ALA A 48 -8.18 -2.42 -11.69
C ALA A 48 -7.67 -3.85 -11.93
N ARG A 49 -8.59 -4.78 -12.22
CA ARG A 49 -8.26 -6.16 -12.57
C ARG A 49 -7.41 -6.27 -13.84
N THR A 50 -7.74 -5.49 -14.85
CA THR A 50 -6.95 -5.43 -16.09
C THR A 50 -5.54 -4.93 -15.79
N ALA A 51 -5.41 -3.81 -15.08
CA ALA A 51 -4.11 -3.29 -14.68
C ALA A 51 -3.30 -4.30 -13.84
N GLN A 52 -3.96 -5.04 -12.95
CA GLN A 52 -3.37 -6.11 -12.15
C GLN A 52 -2.87 -7.26 -13.03
N SER A 53 -3.63 -7.70 -14.03
CA SER A 53 -3.24 -8.76 -14.96
C SER A 53 -2.05 -8.36 -15.85
N ASP A 54 -1.95 -7.07 -16.16
CA ASP A 54 -0.85 -6.48 -16.94
C ASP A 54 0.42 -6.24 -16.09
N GLY A 55 0.37 -6.50 -14.78
CA GLY A 55 1.46 -6.23 -13.86
C GLY A 55 1.66 -4.74 -13.54
N ALA A 56 0.70 -3.89 -13.92
CA ALA A 56 0.71 -2.45 -13.63
C ALA A 56 0.19 -2.19 -12.20
N TRP A 57 0.97 -2.63 -11.20
CA TRP A 57 0.56 -2.70 -9.80
C TRP A 57 0.13 -1.35 -9.23
N ASP A 58 0.89 -0.28 -9.46
CA ASP A 58 0.55 1.07 -8.98
C ASP A 58 -0.77 1.59 -9.57
N LYS A 59 -1.04 1.26 -10.84
CA LYS A 59 -2.28 1.62 -11.51
C LYS A 59 -3.47 0.83 -10.95
N ALA A 60 -3.26 -0.46 -10.72
CA ALA A 60 -4.27 -1.33 -10.11
C ALA A 60 -4.62 -0.84 -8.69
N ALA A 61 -3.61 -0.53 -7.85
CA ALA A 61 -3.81 0.03 -6.52
C ALA A 61 -4.67 1.31 -6.57
N LYS A 62 -4.30 2.28 -7.41
CA LYS A 62 -5.05 3.54 -7.58
C LYS A 62 -6.53 3.32 -7.95
N TYR A 63 -6.83 2.34 -8.79
CA TYR A 63 -8.21 2.06 -9.17
C TYR A 63 -9.00 1.38 -8.05
N TYR A 64 -8.39 0.45 -7.32
CA TYR A 64 -9.01 -0.16 -6.14
C TYR A 64 -9.22 0.86 -5.02
N GLU A 65 -8.25 1.73 -4.74
CA GLU A 65 -8.38 2.83 -3.77
C GLU A 65 -9.53 3.78 -4.13
N LYS A 66 -9.63 4.16 -5.41
CA LYS A 66 -10.73 4.99 -5.90
C LYS A 66 -12.08 4.29 -5.78
N LEU A 67 -12.11 2.97 -6.00
CA LEU A 67 -13.32 2.18 -5.81
C LEU A 67 -13.74 2.21 -4.34
N GLU A 68 -12.83 1.94 -3.41
CA GLU A 68 -13.10 2.02 -1.98
C GLU A 68 -13.60 3.39 -1.55
N ALA A 69 -12.93 4.45 -2.02
CA ALA A 69 -13.27 5.83 -1.63
C ALA A 69 -14.65 6.26 -2.13
N ARG A 70 -15.07 5.85 -3.34
CA ARG A 70 -16.34 6.26 -3.92
C ARG A 70 -17.49 5.32 -3.62
N TYR A 71 -17.20 4.05 -3.49
CA TYR A 71 -18.19 2.97 -3.32
C TYR A 71 -17.80 2.08 -2.14
N PRO A 72 -17.81 2.61 -0.90
CA PRO A 72 -17.26 1.91 0.27
C PRO A 72 -18.05 0.66 0.69
N TYR A 73 -19.21 0.44 0.08
CA TYR A 73 -20.09 -0.67 0.45
C TYR A 73 -20.37 -1.60 -0.74
N GLY A 74 -20.68 -2.85 -0.41
CA GLY A 74 -21.06 -3.87 -1.37
C GLY A 74 -19.89 -4.77 -1.80
N ARG A 75 -20.22 -5.73 -2.65
CA ARG A 75 -19.28 -6.81 -3.03
C ARG A 75 -18.01 -6.32 -3.69
N TYR A 76 -18.09 -5.27 -4.51
CA TYR A 76 -16.92 -4.72 -5.19
C TYR A 76 -15.95 -4.05 -4.23
N ALA A 77 -16.47 -3.36 -3.21
CA ALA A 77 -15.64 -2.76 -2.17
C ALA A 77 -14.88 -3.83 -1.37
N GLN A 78 -15.59 -4.86 -0.92
CA GLN A 78 -14.97 -5.96 -0.17
C GLN A 78 -13.91 -6.68 -0.99
N GLN A 79 -14.20 -6.94 -2.27
CA GLN A 79 -13.24 -7.57 -3.15
C GLN A 79 -12.02 -6.65 -3.42
N ALA A 80 -12.25 -5.36 -3.64
CA ALA A 80 -11.18 -4.38 -3.85
C ALA A 80 -10.26 -4.27 -2.63
N GLN A 81 -10.82 -4.29 -1.41
CA GLN A 81 -10.04 -4.29 -0.17
C GLN A 81 -9.13 -5.50 -0.05
N LEU A 82 -9.61 -6.66 -0.46
CA LEU A 82 -8.82 -7.88 -0.46
C LEU A 82 -7.71 -7.85 -1.52
N GLU A 83 -8.06 -7.42 -2.74
CA GLU A 83 -7.11 -7.30 -3.87
C GLU A 83 -6.03 -6.25 -3.61
N LEU A 84 -6.34 -5.16 -2.90
CA LEU A 84 -5.36 -4.14 -2.51
C LEU A 84 -4.18 -4.74 -1.74
N GLY A 85 -4.44 -5.64 -0.81
CA GLY A 85 -3.36 -6.32 -0.08
C GLY A 85 -2.40 -7.05 -1.01
N TYR A 86 -2.93 -7.78 -1.99
CA TYR A 86 -2.14 -8.48 -2.99
C TYR A 86 -1.38 -7.53 -3.91
N VAL A 87 -2.05 -6.48 -4.40
CA VAL A 87 -1.46 -5.51 -5.32
C VAL A 87 -0.32 -4.75 -4.67
N TYR A 88 -0.48 -4.27 -3.42
CA TYR A 88 0.59 -3.64 -2.66
C TYR A 88 1.79 -4.58 -2.45
N TRP A 89 1.52 -5.85 -2.12
CA TRP A 89 2.60 -6.83 -2.01
C TRP A 89 3.38 -6.98 -3.31
N LYS A 90 2.68 -7.09 -4.45
CA LYS A 90 3.30 -7.19 -5.77
C LYS A 90 4.01 -5.91 -6.22
N ALA A 91 3.58 -4.74 -5.74
CA ALA A 91 4.24 -3.45 -5.91
C ALA A 91 5.50 -3.28 -5.03
N GLY A 92 5.75 -4.22 -4.10
CA GLY A 92 6.86 -4.11 -3.14
C GLY A 92 6.54 -3.27 -1.91
N GLU A 93 5.26 -2.91 -1.71
CA GLU A 93 4.78 -2.11 -0.59
C GLU A 93 4.32 -3.00 0.57
N ALA A 94 5.27 -3.69 1.23
CA ALA A 94 4.98 -4.66 2.29
C ALA A 94 4.13 -4.07 3.42
N GLY A 95 4.45 -2.86 3.89
CA GLY A 95 3.71 -2.19 4.95
C GLY A 95 2.24 -1.91 4.57
N SER A 96 2.00 -1.42 3.34
CA SER A 96 0.65 -1.19 2.80
C SER A 96 -0.14 -2.50 2.65
N ALA A 97 0.53 -3.57 2.20
CA ALA A 97 -0.06 -4.88 2.04
C ALA A 97 -0.53 -5.48 3.39
N ILE A 98 0.31 -5.42 4.42
CA ILE A 98 -0.03 -5.88 5.78
C ILE A 98 -1.20 -5.06 6.34
N ALA A 99 -1.14 -3.72 6.21
CA ALA A 99 -2.21 -2.85 6.68
C ALA A 99 -3.54 -3.12 5.99
N ALA A 100 -3.53 -3.38 4.67
CA ALA A 100 -4.73 -3.75 3.91
C ALA A 100 -5.30 -5.10 4.37
N ALA A 101 -4.46 -6.12 4.58
CA ALA A 101 -4.86 -7.42 5.07
C ALA A 101 -5.44 -7.33 6.50
N ASP A 102 -4.80 -6.60 7.41
CA ASP A 102 -5.29 -6.40 8.79
C ASP A 102 -6.64 -5.66 8.80
N ARG A 103 -6.78 -4.65 7.95
CA ARG A 103 -8.04 -3.92 7.80
C ARG A 103 -9.15 -4.83 7.29
N PHE A 104 -8.88 -5.65 6.28
CA PHE A 104 -9.86 -6.62 5.76
C PHE A 104 -10.31 -7.61 6.83
N ILE A 105 -9.37 -8.22 7.55
CA ILE A 105 -9.66 -9.17 8.65
C ILE A 105 -10.54 -8.51 9.71
N LYS A 106 -10.23 -7.26 10.07
CA LYS A 106 -10.97 -6.51 11.10
C LYS A 106 -12.38 -6.15 10.66
N LEU A 107 -12.55 -5.71 9.41
CA LEU A 107 -13.84 -5.25 8.89
C LEU A 107 -14.74 -6.42 8.44
N HIS A 108 -14.16 -7.52 8.01
CA HIS A 108 -14.86 -8.65 7.40
C HIS A 108 -14.46 -10.00 7.99
N PRO A 109 -14.55 -10.18 9.34
CA PRO A 109 -14.04 -11.37 10.02
C PRO A 109 -14.73 -12.68 9.59
N ASN A 110 -15.94 -12.59 9.06
CA ASN A 110 -16.74 -13.74 8.60
C ASN A 110 -16.81 -13.84 7.06
N HIS A 111 -15.98 -13.07 6.34
CA HIS A 111 -15.96 -13.14 4.88
C HIS A 111 -15.40 -14.49 4.41
N PRO A 112 -15.95 -15.11 3.35
CA PRO A 112 -15.47 -16.41 2.85
C PRO A 112 -13.99 -16.46 2.47
N ALA A 113 -13.39 -15.31 2.14
CA ALA A 113 -11.97 -15.19 1.77
C ALA A 113 -11.12 -14.54 2.88
N VAL A 114 -11.58 -14.53 4.13
CA VAL A 114 -10.77 -13.97 5.23
C VAL A 114 -9.52 -14.81 5.50
N ASP A 115 -9.58 -16.11 5.25
CA ASP A 115 -8.45 -17.04 5.29
C ASP A 115 -7.32 -16.61 4.34
N TYR A 116 -7.66 -16.13 3.14
CA TYR A 116 -6.68 -15.57 2.21
C TYR A 116 -5.98 -14.34 2.77
N ALA A 117 -6.68 -13.47 3.49
CA ALA A 117 -6.07 -12.29 4.08
C ALA A 117 -5.02 -12.66 5.15
N TYR A 118 -5.28 -13.69 5.98
CA TYR A 118 -4.28 -14.25 6.90
C TYR A 118 -3.09 -14.86 6.16
N TYR A 119 -3.37 -15.61 5.11
CA TYR A 119 -2.32 -16.21 4.29
C TYR A 119 -1.42 -15.14 3.64
N LEU A 120 -2.03 -14.11 3.04
CA LEU A 120 -1.31 -12.99 2.43
C LEU A 120 -0.40 -12.27 3.45
N LYS A 121 -0.92 -12.01 4.65
CA LYS A 121 -0.14 -11.42 5.74
C LYS A 121 1.08 -12.27 6.10
N GLY A 122 0.93 -13.58 6.13
CA GLY A 122 2.04 -14.52 6.30
C GLY A 122 3.06 -14.43 5.17
N LEU A 123 2.60 -14.43 3.92
CA LEU A 123 3.46 -14.34 2.74
C LEU A 123 4.26 -13.04 2.69
N VAL A 124 3.62 -11.90 2.96
CA VAL A 124 4.26 -10.58 2.94
C VAL A 124 5.41 -10.54 3.94
N ASN A 125 5.16 -10.97 5.18
CA ASN A 125 6.19 -11.02 6.22
C ASN A 125 7.28 -12.06 5.93
N PHE A 126 6.92 -13.20 5.31
CA PHE A 126 7.88 -14.24 4.95
C PHE A 126 8.87 -13.77 3.88
N ASN A 127 8.41 -12.96 2.91
CA ASN A 127 9.21 -12.48 1.78
C ASN A 127 9.76 -11.06 1.99
N GLU A 128 9.53 -10.42 3.12
CA GLU A 128 10.00 -9.05 3.38
C GLU A 128 11.52 -8.95 3.26
N ASP A 129 12.23 -10.01 3.67
CA ASP A 129 13.69 -10.12 3.55
C ASP A 129 14.17 -10.55 2.15
N LEU A 130 13.25 -11.01 1.28
CA LEU A 130 13.56 -11.49 -0.08
C LEU A 130 13.25 -10.46 -1.16
N GLY A 131 13.19 -9.16 -0.83
CA GLY A 131 13.11 -8.10 -1.84
C GLY A 131 14.18 -8.33 -2.94
N TRP A 132 13.99 -7.70 -4.12
CA TRP A 132 14.93 -7.87 -5.25
C TRP A 132 16.41 -7.70 -4.84
N ALA A 133 16.68 -6.92 -3.79
CA ALA A 133 18.00 -6.77 -3.19
C ALA A 133 18.45 -8.03 -2.43
N GLY A 134 17.54 -8.84 -1.89
CA GLY A 134 17.87 -10.12 -1.24
C GLY A 134 18.33 -11.18 -2.23
N TYR A 135 17.94 -11.09 -3.51
CA TYR A 135 18.42 -11.97 -4.56
C TYR A 135 19.87 -11.66 -4.98
N ILE A 136 20.33 -10.41 -4.75
CA ILE A 136 21.70 -9.97 -5.07
C ILE A 136 22.58 -9.93 -3.82
N SER A 137 21.96 -9.84 -2.63
CA SER A 137 22.65 -9.75 -1.36
C SER A 137 22.96 -11.16 -0.82
N THR A 138 24.25 -11.45 -0.64
CA THR A 138 24.76 -12.58 0.13
C THR A 138 24.63 -12.33 1.65
N GLN A 139 23.53 -11.73 2.11
CA GLN A 139 23.33 -11.50 3.54
C GLN A 139 23.20 -12.83 4.26
N ASP A 140 23.94 -12.96 5.36
CA ASP A 140 23.87 -14.12 6.22
C ASP A 140 22.44 -14.22 6.80
N PRO A 141 21.77 -15.39 6.65
CA PRO A 141 20.43 -15.61 7.22
C PRO A 141 20.35 -15.33 8.72
N THR A 142 21.48 -15.33 9.44
CA THR A 142 21.55 -15.05 10.88
C THR A 142 21.42 -13.57 11.23
N GLU A 143 21.59 -12.65 10.27
CA GLU A 143 21.46 -11.20 10.45
C GLU A 143 20.03 -10.67 10.17
N ARG A 144 19.10 -11.55 9.82
CA ARG A 144 17.72 -11.15 9.48
C ARG A 144 16.97 -10.65 10.72
N ASP A 145 16.16 -9.62 10.56
CA ASP A 145 15.27 -9.14 11.64
C ASP A 145 14.28 -10.24 12.03
N PRO A 146 14.37 -10.78 13.26
CA PRO A 146 13.50 -11.86 13.72
C PRO A 146 12.02 -11.44 13.81
N LYS A 147 11.70 -10.15 13.69
CA LYS A 147 10.31 -9.65 13.77
C LYS A 147 9.48 -10.09 12.58
N ALA A 148 9.99 -9.94 11.36
CA ALA A 148 9.27 -10.34 10.15
C ALA A 148 9.03 -11.85 10.14
N ALA A 149 10.05 -12.66 10.44
CA ALA A 149 9.93 -14.11 10.55
C ALA A 149 8.89 -14.52 11.62
N ARG A 150 8.91 -13.87 12.78
CA ARG A 150 7.92 -14.12 13.84
C ARG A 150 6.51 -13.72 13.41
N ALA A 151 6.34 -12.55 12.77
CA ALA A 151 5.05 -12.09 12.28
C ALA A 151 4.49 -13.01 11.19
N SER A 152 5.34 -13.53 10.30
CA SER A 152 4.97 -14.55 9.31
C SER A 152 4.48 -15.83 9.99
N PHE A 153 5.28 -16.38 10.91
CA PHE A 153 4.91 -17.57 11.67
C PHE A 153 3.59 -17.41 12.41
N ASP A 154 3.39 -16.27 13.11
CA ASP A 154 2.16 -16.00 13.84
C ASP A 154 0.94 -15.92 12.91
N ALA A 155 1.08 -15.30 11.73
CA ALA A 155 0.01 -15.22 10.74
C ALA A 155 -0.34 -16.61 10.16
N PHE A 156 0.64 -17.42 9.80
CA PHE A 156 0.43 -18.77 9.30
C PHE A 156 -0.14 -19.71 10.36
N ARG A 157 0.33 -19.60 11.61
CA ARG A 157 -0.23 -20.36 12.74
C ARG A 157 -1.69 -19.99 12.99
N GLU A 158 -2.02 -18.69 12.94
CA GLU A 158 -3.40 -18.23 13.12
C GLU A 158 -4.30 -18.74 11.99
N LEU A 159 -3.84 -18.70 10.75
CA LEU A 159 -4.53 -19.30 9.61
C LEU A 159 -4.81 -20.79 9.84
N ALA A 160 -3.78 -21.58 10.16
CA ALA A 160 -3.91 -23.02 10.34
C ALA A 160 -4.83 -23.39 11.52
N THR A 161 -4.84 -22.57 12.58
CA THR A 161 -5.68 -22.80 13.76
C THR A 161 -7.15 -22.44 13.52
N ARG A 162 -7.40 -21.30 12.86
CA ARG A 162 -8.76 -20.79 12.66
C ARG A 162 -9.45 -21.35 11.42
N PHE A 163 -8.67 -21.71 10.42
CA PHE A 163 -9.15 -22.16 9.11
C PHE A 163 -8.42 -23.44 8.66
N PRO A 164 -8.55 -24.55 9.43
CA PRO A 164 -7.84 -25.78 9.14
C PRO A 164 -8.16 -26.37 7.76
N ASP A 165 -9.39 -26.14 7.27
CA ASP A 165 -9.87 -26.63 5.98
C ASP A 165 -9.60 -25.63 4.81
N SER A 166 -8.91 -24.53 5.06
CA SER A 166 -8.53 -23.59 4.01
C SER A 166 -7.56 -24.21 3.04
N LYS A 167 -7.74 -23.92 1.74
CA LYS A 167 -6.82 -24.35 0.69
C LYS A 167 -5.40 -23.81 0.86
N TYR A 168 -5.22 -22.77 1.67
CA TYR A 168 -3.94 -22.14 1.95
C TYR A 168 -3.21 -22.77 3.15
N THR A 169 -3.93 -23.51 3.98
CA THR A 169 -3.39 -24.09 5.22
C THR A 169 -2.25 -25.08 4.96
N PRO A 170 -2.32 -25.98 3.98
CA PRO A 170 -1.19 -26.88 3.71
C PRO A 170 0.12 -26.17 3.37
N ASP A 171 0.07 -25.12 2.55
CA ASP A 171 1.25 -24.31 2.22
C ASP A 171 1.73 -23.48 3.43
N ALA A 172 0.83 -22.93 4.21
CA ALA A 172 1.16 -22.17 5.42
C ALA A 172 1.88 -23.01 6.48
N ILE A 173 1.51 -24.30 6.64
CA ILE A 173 2.16 -25.22 7.57
C ILE A 173 3.57 -25.62 7.07
N GLN A 174 3.78 -25.62 5.78
CA GLN A 174 5.03 -26.04 5.15
C GLN A 174 6.11 -24.95 5.21
N ARG A 175 5.73 -23.70 5.34
CA ARG A 175 6.64 -22.54 5.44
C ARG A 175 7.13 -22.30 6.85
#